data_24bf38d7a4ff8f072c88a619f09c4b7f
#
_entry.id   24bf38d7a4ff8f072c88a619f09c4b7f
#
_cell.length_a   1.000
_cell.length_b   1.000
_cell.length_c   1.000
_cell.angle_alpha   90.00
_cell.angle_beta   90.00
_cell.angle_gamma   90.00
#
_symmetry.space_group_name_H-M   'P 1'
#
loop_
_entity.id
_entity.type
_entity.pdbx_description
1 polymer ?
#
loop_
_entity_poly.entity_id
_entity_poly.type
_entity_poly.pdbx_seq_one_letter_code
_entity_poly.pdbx_strand_id
1 'polypeptide(L)'
;MPLRRPSRMDYFNHCVTSAMADIAAVAPDALSGVVVGVEEVPHLNVAWSGDRVPLSAALEPGRGQTAQIVIFERPLEHRARSRAELRRLVHRTIVEQLSTLTGRSIEELGGDDWDEDD
;
A
#
# COMPACT_ATOMS: atom_id res chain seq x y z
N MET A 1 1.86 25.11 -22.58
CA MET A 1 2.24 23.80 -22.06
C MET A 1 1.10 22.81 -22.25
N PRO A 2 1.34 21.73 -22.98
CA PRO A 2 0.25 20.77 -23.20
C PRO A 2 -0.13 20.07 -21.89
N LEU A 3 -1.40 19.84 -21.73
CA LEU A 3 -1.91 19.09 -20.61
C LEU A 3 -1.63 17.61 -20.87
N ARG A 4 -0.98 16.99 -19.94
CA ARG A 4 -0.73 15.56 -20.02
C ARG A 4 -1.70 14.83 -19.12
N ARG A 5 -2.23 13.74 -19.63
CA ARG A 5 -2.97 12.82 -18.77
C ARG A 5 -1.97 12.18 -17.82
N PRO A 6 -2.34 12.02 -16.55
CA PRO A 6 -1.48 11.29 -15.65
C PRO A 6 -1.24 9.90 -16.21
N SER A 7 0.02 9.48 -16.20
CA SER A 7 0.34 8.11 -16.59
C SER A 7 -0.21 7.15 -15.56
N ARG A 8 -0.21 5.87 -15.92
CA ARG A 8 -0.62 4.83 -14.99
C ARG A 8 0.21 4.88 -13.71
N MET A 9 1.51 5.09 -13.86
CA MET A 9 2.40 5.20 -12.71
C MET A 9 2.08 6.45 -11.89
N ASP A 10 1.77 7.56 -12.53
CA ASP A 10 1.40 8.79 -11.81
C ASP A 10 0.14 8.56 -10.98
N TYR A 11 -0.84 7.89 -11.55
CA TYR A 11 -2.06 7.60 -10.81
C TYR A 11 -1.80 6.67 -9.65
N PHE A 12 -0.97 5.65 -9.88
CA PHE A 12 -0.64 4.71 -8.80
C PHE A 12 0.06 5.43 -7.65
N ASN A 13 1.02 6.29 -7.97
CA ASN A 13 1.72 7.06 -6.95
C ASN A 13 0.78 8.00 -6.21
N HIS A 14 -0.21 8.54 -6.92
CA HIS A 14 -1.23 9.36 -6.27
C HIS A 14 -2.06 8.53 -5.29
N CYS A 15 -2.39 7.29 -5.64
CA CYS A 15 -3.10 6.41 -4.73
C CYS A 15 -2.29 6.16 -3.46
N VAL A 16 -0.98 5.97 -3.60
CA VAL A 16 -0.11 5.74 -2.45
C VAL A 16 -0.05 6.99 -1.56
N THR A 17 0.17 8.15 -2.17
CA THR A 17 0.25 9.40 -1.42
C THR A 17 -1.06 9.68 -0.69
N SER A 18 -2.17 9.45 -1.38
CA SER A 18 -3.49 9.66 -0.81
C SER A 18 -3.73 8.73 0.38
N ALA A 19 -3.35 7.46 0.24
CA ALA A 19 -3.50 6.50 1.33
C ALA A 19 -2.66 6.90 2.53
N MET A 20 -1.42 7.33 2.29
CA MET A 20 -0.56 7.77 3.38
C MET A 20 -1.13 8.98 4.11
N ALA A 21 -1.70 9.91 3.36
CA ALA A 21 -2.32 11.08 3.96
C ALA A 21 -3.54 10.70 4.81
N ASP A 22 -4.35 9.79 4.32
CA ASP A 22 -5.52 9.33 5.07
C ASP A 22 -5.12 8.65 6.37
N ILE A 23 -4.09 7.80 6.32
CA ILE A 23 -3.61 7.12 7.52
C ILE A 23 -3.01 8.13 8.51
N ALA A 24 -2.25 9.10 8.01
CA ALA A 24 -1.64 10.12 8.87
C ALA A 24 -2.70 10.97 9.56
N ALA A 25 -3.86 11.14 8.94
CA ALA A 25 -4.92 11.93 9.53
C ALA A 25 -5.53 11.24 10.75
N VAL A 26 -5.55 9.92 10.79
CA VAL A 26 -6.16 9.18 11.90
C VAL A 26 -5.15 8.55 12.83
N ALA A 27 -3.94 8.26 12.34
CA ALA A 27 -2.95 7.54 13.15
C ALA A 27 -1.54 7.97 12.72
N PRO A 28 -1.16 9.23 12.98
CA PRO A 28 0.15 9.71 12.52
C PRO A 28 1.31 8.91 13.11
N ASP A 29 1.16 8.40 14.32
CA ASP A 29 2.23 7.62 14.95
C ASP A 29 2.48 6.29 14.25
N ALA A 30 1.47 5.77 13.55
CA ALA A 30 1.62 4.48 12.89
C ALA A 30 2.63 4.53 11.75
N LEU A 31 2.84 5.69 11.16
CA LEU A 31 3.78 5.86 10.05
C LEU A 31 5.18 6.21 10.52
N SER A 32 5.35 6.46 11.81
CA SER A 32 6.65 6.82 12.37
C SER A 32 7.59 5.61 12.26
N GLY A 33 8.74 5.81 11.64
CA GLY A 33 9.70 4.74 11.48
C GLY A 33 9.36 3.74 10.38
N VAL A 34 8.42 4.08 9.51
CA VAL A 34 8.03 3.19 8.41
C VAL A 34 8.21 3.92 7.09
N VAL A 35 8.84 3.25 6.15
CA VAL A 35 8.99 3.76 4.79
C VAL A 35 8.13 2.91 3.86
N VAL A 36 7.31 3.55 3.05
CA VAL A 36 6.47 2.86 2.08
C VAL A 36 7.05 3.11 0.70
N GLY A 37 7.42 2.03 0.03
CA GLY A 37 7.99 2.10 -1.31
C GLY A 37 7.12 1.38 -2.32
N VAL A 38 7.38 1.65 -3.58
CA VAL A 38 6.65 1.06 -4.69
C VAL A 38 7.66 0.37 -5.60
N GLU A 39 7.37 -0.88 -5.96
CA GLU A 39 8.11 -1.57 -7.01
C GLU A 39 7.14 -2.05 -8.05
N GLU A 40 7.60 -2.17 -9.26
CA GLU A 40 6.73 -2.55 -10.35
C GLU A 40 6.26 -3.99 -10.21
N VAL A 41 7.17 -4.90 -9.91
CA VAL A 41 6.87 -6.32 -9.73
C VAL A 41 7.73 -6.85 -8.60
N PRO A 42 7.31 -7.96 -7.96
CA PRO A 42 8.15 -8.56 -6.92
C PRO A 42 9.46 -9.07 -7.50
N HIS A 43 10.51 -8.95 -6.70
CA HIS A 43 11.79 -9.55 -7.07
C HIS A 43 11.73 -11.06 -6.89
N LEU A 44 12.65 -11.75 -7.56
CA LEU A 44 12.67 -13.21 -7.51
C LEU A 44 12.92 -13.76 -6.12
N ASN A 45 13.56 -12.99 -5.26
CA ASN A 45 13.84 -13.45 -3.90
C ASN A 45 12.69 -13.24 -2.94
N VAL A 46 11.58 -12.68 -3.41
CA VAL A 46 10.37 -12.59 -2.59
C VAL A 46 9.67 -13.93 -2.66
N ALA A 47 9.34 -14.50 -1.53
CA ALA A 47 8.67 -15.79 -1.50
C ALA A 47 7.25 -15.66 -2.05
N TRP A 48 6.89 -16.55 -2.94
CA TRP A 48 5.55 -16.62 -3.51
C TRP A 48 4.81 -17.78 -2.87
N SER A 49 3.55 -17.60 -2.64
CA SER A 49 2.68 -18.60 -2.06
C SER A 49 1.85 -19.25 -3.17
N GLY A 50 2.24 -20.43 -3.61
CA GLY A 50 1.50 -21.12 -4.65
C GLY A 50 1.47 -20.30 -5.93
N ASP A 51 0.27 -20.11 -6.46
CA ASP A 51 0.08 -19.40 -7.72
C ASP A 51 -0.12 -17.92 -7.55
N ARG A 52 -0.09 -17.43 -6.33
CA ARG A 52 -0.44 -16.03 -6.09
C ARG A 52 0.77 -15.15 -6.10
N VAL A 53 0.68 -14.09 -6.91
CA VAL A 53 1.69 -13.05 -6.90
C VAL A 53 1.42 -12.17 -5.68
N PRO A 54 2.41 -11.90 -4.83
CA PRO A 54 2.19 -11.03 -3.68
C PRO A 54 1.83 -9.61 -4.12
N LEU A 55 0.97 -8.96 -3.34
CA LEU A 55 0.60 -7.57 -3.58
C LEU A 55 1.53 -6.62 -2.85
N SER A 56 2.19 -7.10 -1.81
CA SER A 56 3.08 -6.29 -1.00
C SER A 56 4.02 -7.19 -0.23
N ALA A 57 5.04 -6.55 0.35
CA ALA A 57 5.97 -7.21 1.25
C ALA A 57 6.30 -6.23 2.36
N ALA A 58 6.59 -6.75 3.54
CA ALA A 58 7.01 -5.93 4.66
C ALA A 58 8.34 -6.44 5.17
N LEU A 59 9.21 -5.51 5.51
CA LEU A 59 10.50 -5.82 6.09
C LEU A 59 10.53 -5.21 7.48
N GLU A 60 10.68 -6.06 8.48
CA GLU A 60 10.75 -5.57 9.84
C GLU A 60 12.03 -4.82 10.08
N PRO A 61 12.02 -3.86 11.00
CA PRO A 61 13.22 -3.07 11.24
C PRO A 61 14.29 -3.93 11.88
N GLY A 62 15.49 -3.84 11.32
CA GLY A 62 16.64 -4.32 12.03
C GLY A 62 17.06 -3.29 13.07
N ARG A 63 18.16 -3.58 13.75
CA ARG A 63 18.69 -2.65 14.73
C ARG A 63 19.01 -1.32 14.09
N GLY A 64 18.37 -0.25 14.58
CA GLY A 64 18.61 1.08 14.09
C GLY A 64 18.10 1.34 12.68
N GLN A 65 17.25 0.46 12.15
CA GLN A 65 16.71 0.60 10.81
C GLN A 65 15.21 0.82 10.87
N THR A 66 14.70 1.51 9.86
CA THR A 66 13.25 1.70 9.72
C THR A 66 12.62 0.43 9.14
N ALA A 67 11.36 0.23 9.47
CA ALA A 67 10.56 -0.80 8.82
C ALA A 67 10.23 -0.34 7.40
N GLN A 68 10.03 -1.29 6.51
CA GLN A 68 9.69 -0.97 5.13
C GLN A 68 8.46 -1.75 4.71
N ILE A 69 7.57 -1.06 4.00
CA ILE A 69 6.47 -1.68 3.28
C ILE A 69 6.73 -1.42 1.81
N VAL A 70 6.72 -2.48 1.01
CA VAL A 70 6.84 -2.35 -0.43
C VAL A 70 5.55 -2.84 -1.03
N ILE A 71 4.91 -2.03 -1.87
CA ILE A 71 3.72 -2.46 -2.59
C ILE A 71 4.08 -2.63 -4.05
N PHE A 72 3.45 -3.61 -4.68
CA PHE A 72 3.79 -3.99 -6.06
C PHE A 72 2.74 -3.48 -7.01
N GLU A 73 3.15 -2.57 -7.87
CA GLU A 73 2.24 -1.83 -8.73
C GLU A 73 1.46 -2.74 -9.67
N ARG A 74 2.18 -3.58 -10.43
CA ARG A 74 1.52 -4.39 -11.45
C ARG A 74 0.52 -5.39 -10.87
N PRO A 75 0.87 -6.12 -9.81
CA PRO A 75 -0.11 -7.02 -9.20
C PRO A 75 -1.35 -6.31 -8.68
N LEU A 76 -1.17 -5.14 -8.08
CA LEU A 76 -2.31 -4.37 -7.58
C LEU A 76 -3.18 -3.86 -8.73
N GLU A 77 -2.55 -3.34 -9.78
CA GLU A 77 -3.29 -2.88 -10.94
C GLU A 77 -4.04 -4.01 -11.62
N HIS A 78 -3.43 -5.17 -11.67
CA HIS A 78 -4.07 -6.31 -12.29
C HIS A 78 -5.29 -6.79 -11.49
N ARG A 79 -5.22 -6.70 -10.18
CA ARG A 79 -6.32 -7.09 -9.30
C ARG A 79 -7.49 -6.13 -9.38
N ALA A 80 -7.22 -4.84 -9.53
CA ALA A 80 -8.26 -3.81 -9.50
C ALA A 80 -9.02 -3.76 -10.82
N ARG A 81 -10.33 -3.56 -10.74
CA ARG A 81 -11.19 -3.51 -11.92
C ARG A 81 -11.42 -2.08 -12.40
N SER A 82 -11.09 -1.10 -11.58
CA SER A 82 -11.30 0.30 -11.91
C SER A 82 -10.28 1.13 -11.15
N ARG A 83 -10.19 2.40 -11.52
CA ARG A 83 -9.32 3.33 -10.81
C ARG A 83 -9.76 3.49 -9.36
N ALA A 84 -11.06 3.58 -9.12
CA ALA A 84 -11.57 3.71 -7.76
C ALA A 84 -11.23 2.47 -6.94
N GLU A 85 -11.37 1.29 -7.54
CA GLU A 85 -11.01 0.07 -6.83
C GLU A 85 -9.52 0.00 -6.55
N LEU A 86 -8.68 0.45 -7.48
CA LEU A 86 -7.24 0.48 -7.26
C LEU A 86 -6.90 1.37 -6.06
N ARG A 87 -7.54 2.52 -5.95
CA ARG A 87 -7.30 3.41 -4.83
C ARG A 87 -7.65 2.75 -3.50
N ARG A 88 -8.79 2.08 -3.43
CA ARG A 88 -9.18 1.37 -2.22
C ARG A 88 -8.23 0.22 -1.91
N LEU A 89 -7.82 -0.51 -2.95
CA LEU A 89 -6.94 -1.65 -2.78
C LEU A 89 -5.57 -1.24 -2.30
N VAL A 90 -5.03 -0.14 -2.82
CA VAL A 90 -3.75 0.40 -2.35
C VAL A 90 -3.85 0.78 -0.87
N HIS A 91 -4.90 1.52 -0.51
CA HIS A 91 -5.12 1.92 0.87
C HIS A 91 -5.20 0.71 1.79
N ARG A 92 -6.01 -0.26 1.41
CA ARG A 92 -6.20 -1.49 2.19
C ARG A 92 -4.88 -2.24 2.36
N THR A 93 -4.10 -2.36 1.29
CA THR A 93 -2.85 -3.09 1.33
C THR A 93 -1.88 -2.45 2.31
N ILE A 94 -1.76 -1.12 2.28
CA ILE A 94 -0.87 -0.41 3.20
C ILE A 94 -1.36 -0.55 4.63
N VAL A 95 -2.66 -0.40 4.87
CA VAL A 95 -3.22 -0.51 6.21
C VAL A 95 -2.99 -1.91 6.78
N GLU A 96 -3.20 -2.93 5.97
CA GLU A 96 -3.00 -4.30 6.44
C GLU A 96 -1.55 -4.56 6.81
N GLN A 97 -0.61 -4.04 6.04
CA GLN A 97 0.80 -4.20 6.37
C GLN A 97 1.18 -3.42 7.63
N LEU A 98 0.66 -2.20 7.76
CA LEU A 98 0.91 -1.43 8.97
C LEU A 98 0.32 -2.11 10.21
N SER A 99 -0.86 -2.69 10.07
CA SER A 99 -1.48 -3.42 11.17
C SER A 99 -0.56 -4.54 11.64
N THR A 100 0.01 -5.27 10.70
CA THR A 100 0.94 -6.35 11.02
C THR A 100 2.20 -5.83 11.69
N LEU A 101 2.75 -4.74 11.17
CA LEU A 101 4.01 -4.21 11.69
C LEU A 101 3.88 -3.54 13.05
N THR A 102 2.76 -2.86 13.29
CA THR A 102 2.60 -2.03 14.48
C THR A 102 1.76 -2.68 15.57
N GLY A 103 0.99 -3.70 15.23
CA GLY A 103 0.05 -4.30 16.17
C GLY A 103 -1.23 -3.51 16.35
N ARG A 104 -1.39 -2.39 15.62
CA ARG A 104 -2.61 -1.59 15.69
C ARG A 104 -3.70 -2.28 14.88
N SER A 105 -4.95 -2.08 15.29
CA SER A 105 -6.06 -2.66 14.57
C SER A 105 -6.27 -1.93 13.23
N ILE A 106 -6.91 -2.62 12.31
CA ILE A 106 -7.25 -2.03 11.02
C ILE A 106 -8.15 -0.82 11.20
N GLU A 107 -9.09 -0.89 12.14
CA GLU A 107 -9.98 0.24 12.43
C GLU A 107 -9.23 1.45 12.92
N GLU A 108 -8.23 1.27 13.79
CA GLU A 108 -7.43 2.38 14.26
C GLU A 108 -6.68 3.07 13.13
N LEU A 109 -6.38 2.34 12.08
CA LEU A 109 -5.65 2.86 10.93
C LEU A 109 -6.58 3.41 9.85
N GLY A 110 -7.88 3.42 10.12
CA GLY A 110 -8.84 4.01 9.19
C GLY A 110 -9.29 3.08 8.09
N GLY A 111 -9.22 1.77 8.33
CA GLY A 111 -9.46 0.78 7.30
C GLY A 111 -10.79 0.07 7.35
N ASP A 112 -11.80 0.64 7.97
CA ASP A 112 -13.03 -0.07 8.18
C ASP A 112 -14.12 0.22 7.15
N ASP A 113 -13.82 1.03 6.12
CA ASP A 113 -14.82 1.45 5.15
C ASP A 113 -14.74 0.72 3.81
N TRP A 114 -13.84 -0.23 3.68
CA TRP A 114 -13.52 -0.77 2.35
C TRP A 114 -14.64 -1.58 1.72
N ASP A 115 -15.51 -2.14 2.53
CA ASP A 115 -16.53 -3.05 2.05
C ASP A 115 -17.89 -2.42 1.90
N GLU A 116 -17.98 -1.12 2.05
CA GLU A 116 -19.27 -0.44 2.08
C GLU A 116 -19.90 -0.24 0.71
N ASP A 117 -19.13 -0.47 -0.33
CA ASP A 117 -19.57 -0.18 -1.67
C ASP A 117 -20.25 -1.33 -2.39
N ASP A 118 -20.48 -2.38 -1.75
CA ASP A 118 -21.05 -3.55 -2.42
C ASP A 118 -22.51 -3.39 -2.83
#